data_aa95257aa15054e2a8599ecd5f615d96
#
_entry.id   aa95257aa15054e2a8599ecd5f615d96
#
_cell.length_a   1.000
_cell.length_b   1.000
_cell.length_c   1.000
_cell.angle_alpha   90.00
_cell.angle_beta   90.00
_cell.angle_gamma   90.00
#
_symmetry.space_group_name_H-M   'P 1'
#
loop_
_entity.id
_entity.type
_entity.pdbx_description
1 polymer ?
#
loop_
_entity_poly.entity_id
_entity_poly.type
_entity_poly.pdbx_seq_one_letter_code
_entity_poly.pdbx_strand_id
1 'polypeptide(L)' 'MNHHYYVTLESGRSFVLKSTEDWYTAAYDANEEAKLMDDYLIDVIPIEHD' A
#
# COMPACT_ATOMS: atom_id res chain seq x y z
N MET A 1 12.60 10.53 -5.41
CA MET A 1 11.37 10.55 -6.20
C MET A 1 10.26 9.80 -5.46
N ASN A 2 9.08 10.39 -5.40
CA ASN A 2 7.96 9.77 -4.67
C ASN A 2 7.21 8.78 -5.55
N HIS A 3 6.89 7.64 -4.98
CA HIS A 3 6.07 6.63 -5.64
C HIS A 3 4.75 6.49 -4.91
N HIS A 4 3.70 6.26 -5.66
CA HIS A 4 2.38 6.04 -5.10
C HIS A 4 1.97 4.61 -5.39
N TYR A 5 1.28 4.00 -4.43
CA TYR A 5 0.81 2.63 -4.53
C TYR A 5 -0.65 2.57 -4.14
N TYR A 6 -1.44 1.84 -4.91
CA TYR A 6 -2.83 1.60 -4.57
C TYR A 6 -2.91 0.31 -3.78
N VAL A 7 -3.41 0.40 -2.57
CA VAL A 7 -3.45 -0.73 -1.64
C VAL A 7 -4.89 -1.19 -1.47
N THR A 8 -5.11 -2.50 -1.64
CA THR A 8 -6.42 -3.12 -1.46
C THR A 8 -6.36 -4.06 -0.27
N LEU A 9 -7.37 -4.00 0.58
CA LEU A 9 -7.47 -4.83 1.78
C LEU A 9 -8.61 -5.84 1.64
N GLU A 10 -8.53 -6.91 2.41
CA GLU A 10 -9.50 -8.00 2.34
C GLU A 10 -10.93 -7.56 2.61
N SER A 11 -11.10 -6.61 3.51
CA SER A 11 -12.43 -6.11 3.87
C SER A 11 -13.11 -5.32 2.74
N GLY A 12 -12.38 -5.00 1.68
CA GLY A 12 -12.84 -4.14 0.60
C GLY A 12 -12.36 -2.71 0.74
N ARG A 13 -11.69 -2.37 1.82
CA ARG A 13 -11.10 -1.06 1.99
C ARG A 13 -9.90 -0.89 1.06
N SER A 14 -9.64 0.34 0.69
CA SER A 14 -8.47 0.66 -0.11
C SER A 14 -7.93 2.02 0.28
N PHE A 15 -6.66 2.24 -0.02
CA PHE A 15 -6.04 3.54 0.20
C PHE A 15 -4.84 3.70 -0.71
N VAL A 16 -4.36 4.94 -0.83
CA VAL A 16 -3.15 5.23 -1.59
C VAL A 16 -2.01 5.44 -0.60
N LEU A 17 -0.95 4.70 -0.78
CA LEU A 17 0.25 4.81 0.03
C LEU A 17 1.30 5.58 -0.74
N LYS A 18 1.85 6.61 -0.13
CA LYS A 18 2.94 7.37 -0.72
C LYS A 18 4.24 6.92 -0.07
N SER A 19 5.20 6.50 -0.88
CA SER A 19 6.48 6.02 -0.39
C SER A 19 7.61 6.57 -1.26
N THR A 20 8.76 6.79 -0.65
CA THR A 20 9.97 7.16 -1.37
C THR A 20 10.86 5.95 -1.61
N GLU A 21 10.42 4.79 -1.13
CA GLU A 21 11.17 3.55 -1.18
C GLU A 21 10.68 2.66 -2.32
N ASP A 22 11.29 1.48 -2.43
CA ASP A 22 10.92 0.52 -3.44
C ASP A 22 9.57 -0.16 -3.10
N TRP A 23 9.10 -1.01 -4.02
CA TRP A 23 7.84 -1.72 -3.83
C TRP A 23 7.84 -2.59 -2.57
N TYR A 24 8.97 -3.24 -2.28
CA TYR A 24 9.05 -4.13 -1.11
C TYR A 24 8.83 -3.37 0.19
N THR A 25 9.46 -2.22 0.32
CA THR A 25 9.30 -1.38 1.51
C THR A 25 7.87 -0.84 1.59
N ALA A 26 7.31 -0.42 0.45
CA ALA A 26 5.93 0.07 0.39
C ALA A 26 4.95 -1.04 0.78
N ALA A 27 5.18 -2.26 0.30
CA ALA A 27 4.33 -3.39 0.64
C ALA A 27 4.41 -3.72 2.13
N TYR A 28 5.60 -3.64 2.70
CA TYR A 28 5.77 -3.84 4.14
C TYR A 28 4.99 -2.79 4.93
N ASP A 29 5.11 -1.53 4.54
CA ASP A 29 4.39 -0.44 5.21
C ASP A 29 2.88 -0.61 5.08
N ALA A 30 2.42 -1.01 3.89
CA ALA A 30 1.00 -1.26 3.65
C ALA A 30 0.49 -2.39 4.55
N ASN A 31 1.28 -3.44 4.72
CA ASN A 31 0.93 -4.56 5.58
C ASN A 31 0.81 -4.11 7.05
N GLU A 32 1.72 -3.25 7.50
CA GLU A 32 1.66 -2.71 8.85
C GLU A 32 0.41 -1.85 9.04
N GLU A 33 0.07 -1.05 8.05
CA GLU A 33 -1.15 -0.23 8.12
C GLU A 33 -2.39 -1.12 8.17
N ALA A 34 -2.41 -2.22 7.40
CA ALA A 34 -3.52 -3.16 7.42
C ALA A 34 -3.68 -3.78 8.82
N LYS A 35 -2.58 -4.14 9.45
CA LYS A 35 -2.61 -4.70 10.81
C LYS A 35 -3.19 -3.71 11.81
N LEU A 36 -2.84 -2.43 11.69
CA LEU A 36 -3.36 -1.39 12.56
C LEU A 36 -4.87 -1.21 12.39
N MET A 37 -5.39 -1.54 11.22
CA MET A 37 -6.83 -1.49 10.94
C MET A 37 -7.54 -2.82 11.22
N ASP A 38 -6.82 -3.79 11.76
CA ASP A 38 -7.34 -5.14 12.00
C ASP A 38 -7.84 -5.76 10.69
N ASP A 39 -7.04 -5.64 9.65
CA ASP A 39 -7.38 -6.06 8.30
C ASP A 39 -6.20 -6.81 7.68
N TYR A 40 -6.38 -7.31 6.46
CA TYR A 40 -5.35 -8.06 5.75
C TYR A 40 -5.04 -7.40 4.41
N LEU A 41 -3.77 -7.40 4.07
CA LEU A 41 -3.30 -6.89 2.78
C LEU A 41 -3.61 -7.88 1.68
N ILE A 42 -4.27 -7.42 0.61
CA ILE A 42 -4.55 -8.22 -0.58
C ILE A 42 -3.57 -7.88 -1.69
N ASP A 43 -3.39 -6.60 -1.99
CA ASP A 43 -2.62 -6.20 -3.15
C ASP A 43 -2.02 -4.81 -2.96
N VAL A 44 -0.87 -4.61 -3.58
CA VAL A 44 -0.18 -3.31 -3.63
C VAL A 44 0.24 -3.09 -5.08
N ILE A 45 -0.40 -2.13 -5.73
CA ILE A 45 -0.19 -1.88 -7.15
C ILE A 45 0.47 -0.52 -7.32
N PRO A 46 1.63 -0.45 -8.00
CA PRO A 46 2.26 0.85 -8.25
C PRO A 46 1.39 1.68 -9.18
N ILE A 47 1.26 2.96 -8.83
CA ILE A 47 0.55 3.95 -9.64
C ILE A 47 1.60 4.88 -10.20
N GLU A 48 1.70 4.95 -11.52
CA GLU A 48 2.65 5.85 -12.15
C GLU A 48 1.97 7.18 -12.45
N HIS A 49 2.65 8.24 -12.05
CA HIS A 49 2.25 9.61 -12.35
C HIS A 49 3.32 10.27 -13.17
N ASP A 50 2.94 10.86 -14.22
CA ASP A 50 3.84 11.70 -15.00
C ASP A 50 3.74 13.14 -14.51
#